data_199478cf36e88a480345e37afa74e695
#
_entry.id   199478cf36e88a480345e37afa74e695
#
_cell.length_a   1.000
_cell.length_b   1.000
_cell.length_c   1.000
_cell.angle_alpha   90.00
_cell.angle_beta   90.00
_cell.angle_gamma   90.00
#
_symmetry.space_group_name_H-M   'P 1'
#
loop_
_entity.id
_entity.type
_entity.pdbx_description
1 polymer ?
#
loop_
_entity_poly.entity_id
_entity_poly.type
_entity_poly.pdbx_seq_one_letter_code
_entity_poly.pdbx_strand_id
1 'polypeptide(L)'
;MTQGGATQRGSEQPADQTPIRPFQVNVPGAELTDLRRRINSTRWPDRETVADESQGLPLATIQELARYWGTDYDWRKIEAKLNALPQFITQIDGLDIHFIHVRSKHENALPLIVTHGWPGSVIEQLKIIDPLTNPTAHGGSASDAFHLVVPSLPGFGFSARPTASGWGPERTASAWVVLMKRLGYAKFVAQGGDLGAGVCTMMAKHAPPELLGIHTNFPGTIPSDIARALQCGDPPPSGLSADERRAYEQLTNLFAKKRAYAQMMATRPQTLFTDWRIRPSAWQLGSLTMEMAMVSRRRRSPRQCSGARLMGTLQAT
;
A
#
# COMPACT_ATOMS: atom_id res chain seq x y z
N MET A 1 -34.65 -12.40 53.27
CA MET A 1 -33.41 -12.92 52.67
C MET A 1 -33.19 -12.15 51.39
N THR A 2 -32.35 -11.11 51.47
CA THR A 2 -32.03 -10.19 50.39
C THR A 2 -30.72 -10.67 49.74
N GLN A 3 -30.80 -11.06 48.46
CA GLN A 3 -29.60 -11.38 47.69
C GLN A 3 -29.09 -10.07 47.00
N GLY A 4 -27.89 -9.67 47.38
CA GLY A 4 -27.19 -8.55 46.78
C GLY A 4 -26.62 -8.94 45.42
N GLY A 5 -26.97 -8.19 44.40
CA GLY A 5 -26.38 -8.26 43.07
C GLY A 5 -24.96 -7.68 43.08
N ALA A 6 -23.97 -8.48 42.78
CA ALA A 6 -22.60 -8.03 42.56
C ALA A 6 -22.48 -7.44 41.16
N THR A 7 -22.26 -6.14 41.10
CA THR A 7 -21.90 -5.41 39.89
C THR A 7 -20.47 -5.83 39.47
N GLN A 8 -20.34 -6.56 38.39
CA GLN A 8 -19.04 -6.81 37.75
C GLN A 8 -18.49 -5.46 37.22
N ARG A 9 -17.45 -4.96 37.85
CA ARG A 9 -16.61 -3.88 37.30
C ARG A 9 -15.86 -4.47 36.11
N GLY A 10 -16.11 -3.92 34.94
CA GLY A 10 -15.30 -4.22 33.76
C GLY A 10 -13.83 -3.90 34.06
N SER A 11 -12.97 -4.86 33.85
CA SER A 11 -11.53 -4.68 33.91
C SER A 11 -11.12 -3.78 32.75
N GLU A 12 -10.78 -2.52 33.06
CA GLU A 12 -10.03 -1.67 32.14
C GLU A 12 -8.72 -2.40 31.80
N GLN A 13 -8.56 -2.82 30.55
CA GLN A 13 -7.26 -3.29 30.07
C GLN A 13 -6.23 -2.18 30.26
N PRO A 14 -5.05 -2.47 30.83
CA PRO A 14 -4.00 -1.46 30.99
C PRO A 14 -3.68 -0.89 29.61
N ALA A 15 -3.56 0.44 29.53
CA ALA A 15 -3.17 1.14 28.32
C ALA A 15 -1.88 0.52 27.77
N ASP A 16 -1.90 0.12 26.50
CA ASP A 16 -0.73 -0.44 25.81
C ASP A 16 0.43 0.58 25.86
N GLN A 17 1.40 0.32 26.72
CA GLN A 17 2.54 1.19 26.99
C GLN A 17 3.74 0.92 26.07
N THR A 18 3.57 0.17 25.00
CA THR A 18 4.66 -0.11 24.05
C THR A 18 5.19 1.19 23.44
N PRO A 19 6.49 1.49 23.58
CA PRO A 19 7.04 2.78 23.21
C PRO A 19 7.03 2.99 21.69
N ILE A 20 6.76 4.23 21.28
CA ILE A 20 6.99 4.73 19.93
C ILE A 20 8.41 5.30 19.92
N ARG A 21 9.28 4.74 19.09
CA ARG A 21 10.70 5.11 18.98
C ARG A 21 10.95 5.85 17.68
N PRO A 22 11.74 6.95 17.67
CA PRO A 22 12.20 7.58 16.44
C PRO A 22 12.94 6.59 15.55
N PHE A 23 12.77 6.75 14.24
CA PHE A 23 13.44 5.93 13.23
C PHE A 23 14.07 6.80 12.15
N GLN A 24 15.24 6.39 11.66
CA GLN A 24 15.89 6.98 10.49
C GLN A 24 16.37 5.89 9.56
N VAL A 25 16.17 6.11 8.28
CA VAL A 25 16.68 5.23 7.23
C VAL A 25 18.19 5.42 7.13
N ASN A 26 18.94 4.34 7.27
CA ASN A 26 20.38 4.32 7.09
C ASN A 26 20.79 3.00 6.44
N VAL A 27 20.86 2.99 5.11
CA VAL A 27 21.29 1.81 4.35
C VAL A 27 22.81 1.80 4.29
N PRO A 28 23.49 0.74 4.81
CA PRO A 28 24.94 0.64 4.74
C PRO A 28 25.47 0.74 3.31
N GLY A 29 26.58 1.44 3.11
CA GLY A 29 27.21 1.57 1.79
C GLY A 29 27.56 0.24 1.14
N ALA A 30 27.93 -0.76 1.95
CA ALA A 30 28.18 -2.13 1.49
C ALA A 30 26.96 -2.77 0.81
N GLU A 31 25.73 -2.54 1.34
CA GLU A 31 24.49 -3.05 0.74
C GLU A 31 24.23 -2.41 -0.64
N LEU A 32 24.51 -1.10 -0.78
CA LEU A 32 24.35 -0.41 -2.06
C LEU A 32 25.41 -0.89 -3.09
N THR A 33 26.61 -1.17 -2.62
CA THR A 33 27.67 -1.74 -3.46
C THR A 33 27.32 -3.15 -3.92
N ASP A 34 26.82 -3.99 -2.99
CA ASP A 34 26.37 -5.35 -3.33
C ASP A 34 25.17 -5.32 -4.30
N LEU A 35 24.21 -4.41 -4.10
CA LEU A 35 23.10 -4.22 -5.03
C LEU A 35 23.59 -3.92 -6.46
N ARG A 36 24.52 -2.96 -6.61
CA ARG A 36 25.10 -2.63 -7.93
C ARG A 36 25.84 -3.81 -8.54
N ARG A 37 26.63 -4.54 -7.75
CA ARG A 37 27.30 -5.76 -8.19
C ARG A 37 26.30 -6.80 -8.72
N ARG A 38 25.20 -7.04 -8.00
CA ARG A 38 24.15 -7.99 -8.41
C ARG A 38 23.47 -7.54 -9.70
N ILE A 39 23.13 -6.26 -9.84
CA ILE A 39 22.54 -5.69 -11.07
C ILE A 39 23.48 -5.93 -12.26
N ASN A 40 24.76 -5.63 -12.11
CA ASN A 40 25.77 -5.78 -13.18
C ASN A 40 26.06 -7.26 -13.52
N SER A 41 25.82 -8.18 -12.59
CA SER A 41 25.97 -9.64 -12.79
C SER A 41 24.69 -10.31 -13.29
N THR A 42 23.67 -9.54 -13.67
CA THR A 42 22.39 -10.08 -14.15
C THR A 42 22.57 -10.90 -15.42
N ARG A 43 22.07 -12.13 -15.39
CA ARG A 43 21.91 -12.96 -16.60
C ARG A 43 20.53 -12.71 -17.19
N TRP A 44 20.48 -12.07 -18.33
CA TRP A 44 19.25 -11.71 -19.00
C TRP A 44 18.62 -12.93 -19.68
N PRO A 45 17.28 -13.02 -19.72
CA PRO A 45 16.58 -14.00 -20.54
C PRO A 45 16.74 -13.67 -22.02
N ASP A 46 16.29 -14.60 -22.88
CA ASP A 46 16.15 -14.34 -24.30
C ASP A 46 15.16 -13.18 -24.53
N ARG A 47 15.34 -12.51 -25.67
CA ARG A 47 14.45 -11.42 -26.07
C ARG A 47 13.06 -11.94 -26.37
N GLU A 48 12.04 -11.12 -26.09
CA GLU A 48 10.65 -11.36 -26.53
C GLU A 48 10.58 -11.60 -28.05
N THR A 49 9.66 -12.47 -28.48
CA THR A 49 9.46 -12.84 -29.89
C THR A 49 8.32 -12.05 -30.56
N VAL A 50 7.71 -11.12 -29.82
CA VAL A 50 6.62 -10.25 -30.27
C VAL A 50 7.06 -8.80 -30.34
N ALA A 51 6.35 -8.00 -31.13
CA ALA A 51 6.66 -6.56 -31.27
C ALA A 51 5.89 -5.69 -30.27
N ASP A 52 5.00 -6.27 -29.47
CA ASP A 52 4.18 -5.60 -28.48
C ASP A 52 4.52 -6.05 -27.02
N GLU A 53 3.75 -5.61 -26.04
CA GLU A 53 3.93 -5.97 -24.63
C GLU A 53 3.14 -7.24 -24.23
N SER A 54 2.68 -8.08 -25.16
CA SER A 54 1.86 -9.26 -24.84
C SER A 54 2.62 -10.36 -24.10
N GLN A 55 3.95 -10.42 -24.23
CA GLN A 55 4.83 -11.29 -23.46
C GLN A 55 5.41 -10.63 -22.20
N GLY A 56 5.05 -9.38 -21.92
CA GLY A 56 5.55 -8.62 -20.78
C GLY A 56 6.31 -7.37 -21.23
N LEU A 57 7.09 -6.78 -20.29
CA LEU A 57 7.94 -5.62 -20.62
C LEU A 57 9.07 -6.06 -21.57
N PRO A 58 9.34 -5.28 -22.64
CA PRO A 58 10.46 -5.54 -23.53
C PRO A 58 11.79 -5.63 -22.80
N LEU A 59 12.62 -6.60 -23.13
CA LEU A 59 13.91 -6.83 -22.50
C LEU A 59 14.80 -5.58 -22.54
N ALA A 60 14.80 -4.87 -23.67
CA ALA A 60 15.60 -3.64 -23.81
C ALA A 60 15.21 -2.56 -22.78
N THR A 61 13.93 -2.41 -22.47
CA THR A 61 13.45 -1.45 -21.46
C THR A 61 13.94 -1.81 -20.06
N ILE A 62 13.92 -3.11 -19.73
CA ILE A 62 14.39 -3.59 -18.42
C ILE A 62 15.91 -3.42 -18.30
N GLN A 63 16.65 -3.70 -19.37
CA GLN A 63 18.09 -3.53 -19.43
C GLN A 63 18.53 -2.06 -19.26
N GLU A 64 17.82 -1.14 -19.93
CA GLU A 64 18.07 0.30 -19.79
C GLU A 64 17.82 0.78 -18.35
N LEU A 65 16.73 0.32 -17.73
CA LEU A 65 16.41 0.65 -16.35
C LEU A 65 17.43 0.07 -15.36
N ALA A 66 17.88 -1.17 -15.59
CA ALA A 66 18.91 -1.80 -14.78
C ALA A 66 20.25 -1.06 -14.89
N ARG A 67 20.61 -0.63 -16.11
CA ARG A 67 21.80 0.21 -16.32
C ARG A 67 21.68 1.51 -15.51
N TYR A 68 20.58 2.24 -15.66
CA TYR A 68 20.34 3.46 -14.88
C TYR A 68 20.44 3.21 -13.37
N TRP A 69 19.85 2.13 -12.88
CA TRP A 69 19.87 1.79 -11.45
C TRP A 69 21.28 1.40 -10.96
N GLY A 70 22.04 0.70 -11.79
CA GLY A 70 23.42 0.31 -11.48
C GLY A 70 24.44 1.46 -11.52
N THR A 71 24.14 2.54 -12.28
CA THR A 71 25.08 3.65 -12.55
C THR A 71 24.62 4.98 -11.96
N ASP A 72 23.53 5.54 -12.50
CA ASP A 72 23.15 6.94 -12.31
C ASP A 72 22.18 7.16 -11.14
N TYR A 73 21.51 6.07 -10.69
CA TYR A 73 20.56 6.18 -9.59
C TYR A 73 21.27 6.36 -8.25
N ASP A 74 20.91 7.42 -7.55
CA ASP A 74 21.45 7.76 -6.24
C ASP A 74 20.39 7.51 -5.14
N TRP A 75 20.53 6.39 -4.43
CA TRP A 75 19.69 6.04 -3.29
C TRP A 75 19.73 7.10 -2.19
N ARG A 76 20.87 7.77 -1.98
CA ARG A 76 21.01 8.75 -0.91
C ARG A 76 20.04 9.93 -1.05
N LYS A 77 19.61 10.25 -2.27
CA LYS A 77 18.56 11.27 -2.50
C LYS A 77 17.21 10.85 -1.97
N ILE A 78 16.83 9.57 -2.09
CA ILE A 78 15.58 9.04 -1.56
C ILE A 78 15.67 8.88 -0.05
N GLU A 79 16.79 8.37 0.46
CA GLU A 79 17.08 8.28 1.89
C GLU A 79 16.97 9.64 2.58
N ALA A 80 17.57 10.69 2.00
CA ALA A 80 17.47 12.05 2.50
C ALA A 80 16.02 12.57 2.51
N LYS A 81 15.23 12.27 1.45
CA LYS A 81 13.80 12.64 1.40
C LYS A 81 12.98 11.93 2.48
N LEU A 82 13.23 10.66 2.72
CA LEU A 82 12.59 9.92 3.78
C LEU A 82 12.98 10.49 5.15
N ASN A 83 14.27 10.73 5.37
CA ASN A 83 14.78 11.24 6.64
C ASN A 83 14.40 12.71 6.93
N ALA A 84 13.92 13.44 5.94
CA ALA A 84 13.29 14.75 6.14
C ALA A 84 11.87 14.67 6.75
N LEU A 85 11.29 13.48 6.82
CA LEU A 85 9.98 13.24 7.41
C LEU A 85 10.11 12.61 8.79
N PRO A 86 9.22 12.94 9.74
CA PRO A 86 9.17 12.27 11.03
C PRO A 86 8.80 10.79 10.87
N GLN A 87 9.72 9.89 11.22
CA GLN A 87 9.55 8.45 11.12
C GLN A 87 9.71 7.78 12.48
N PHE A 88 8.97 6.70 12.66
CA PHE A 88 8.91 6.00 13.93
C PHE A 88 8.79 4.49 13.73
N ILE A 89 9.13 3.75 14.80
CA ILE A 89 8.87 2.32 14.95
C ILE A 89 8.16 2.07 16.28
N THR A 90 7.17 1.18 16.26
CA THR A 90 6.54 0.65 17.46
C THR A 90 6.22 -0.83 17.27
N GLN A 91 6.22 -1.59 18.35
CA GLN A 91 5.91 -3.02 18.28
C GLN A 91 4.40 -3.24 18.43
N ILE A 92 3.78 -3.98 17.50
CA ILE A 92 2.38 -4.40 17.56
C ILE A 92 2.35 -5.91 17.34
N ASP A 93 1.71 -6.66 18.21
CA ASP A 93 1.63 -8.12 18.19
C ASP A 93 3.00 -8.81 18.00
N GLY A 94 4.05 -8.28 18.64
CA GLY A 94 5.40 -8.80 18.58
C GLY A 94 6.18 -8.43 17.30
N LEU A 95 5.58 -7.62 16.40
CA LEU A 95 6.21 -7.18 15.16
C LEU A 95 6.53 -5.69 15.19
N ASP A 96 7.76 -5.31 14.87
CA ASP A 96 8.15 -3.91 14.71
C ASP A 96 7.50 -3.33 13.46
N ILE A 97 6.65 -2.34 13.64
CA ILE A 97 5.94 -1.60 12.60
C ILE A 97 6.56 -0.22 12.45
N HIS A 98 7.11 0.03 11.27
CA HIS A 98 7.58 1.34 10.84
C HIS A 98 6.43 2.18 10.30
N PHE A 99 6.44 3.49 10.57
CA PHE A 99 5.49 4.43 10.00
C PHE A 99 6.05 5.86 9.93
N ILE A 100 5.58 6.61 8.95
CA ILE A 100 5.75 8.06 8.85
C ILE A 100 4.55 8.70 9.55
N HIS A 101 4.78 9.70 10.40
CA HIS A 101 3.69 10.43 11.06
C HIS A 101 3.91 11.93 10.95
N VAL A 102 3.15 12.58 10.09
CA VAL A 102 3.22 14.03 9.86
C VAL A 102 1.97 14.70 10.40
N ARG A 103 2.13 15.55 11.40
CA ARG A 103 1.02 16.36 11.93
C ARG A 103 0.88 17.63 11.12
N SER A 104 -0.34 17.92 10.70
CA SER A 104 -0.67 19.22 10.15
C SER A 104 -0.49 20.33 11.18
N LYS A 105 -0.15 21.53 10.71
CA LYS A 105 -0.17 22.76 11.52
C LYS A 105 -1.58 23.26 11.83
N HIS A 106 -2.60 22.74 11.14
CA HIS A 106 -4.01 23.10 11.34
C HIS A 106 -4.58 22.30 12.50
N GLU A 107 -5.11 22.97 13.54
CA GLU A 107 -5.51 22.35 14.80
C GLU A 107 -6.62 21.30 14.66
N ASN A 108 -7.57 21.52 13.75
CA ASN A 108 -8.73 20.63 13.52
C ASN A 108 -8.49 19.62 12.38
N ALA A 109 -7.22 19.32 12.06
CA ALA A 109 -6.90 18.35 11.03
C ALA A 109 -7.41 16.95 11.41
N LEU A 110 -8.11 16.30 10.46
CA LEU A 110 -8.65 14.95 10.66
C LEU A 110 -7.51 13.91 10.62
N PRO A 111 -7.40 13.00 11.60
CA PRO A 111 -6.43 11.92 11.52
C PRO A 111 -6.75 10.96 10.37
N LEU A 112 -5.73 10.68 9.53
CA LEU A 112 -5.83 9.80 8.37
C LEU A 112 -4.68 8.79 8.37
N ILE A 113 -5.00 7.51 8.30
CA ILE A 113 -4.03 6.46 8.04
C ILE A 113 -4.09 6.05 6.58
N VAL A 114 -2.93 6.04 5.88
CA VAL A 114 -2.81 5.69 4.45
C VAL A 114 -1.95 4.46 4.29
N THR A 115 -2.53 3.40 3.71
CA THR A 115 -1.85 2.12 3.53
C THR A 115 -1.51 1.89 2.06
N HIS A 116 -0.23 1.62 1.79
CA HIS A 116 0.26 1.27 0.45
C HIS A 116 -0.11 -0.16 0.05
N GLY A 117 0.30 -0.59 -1.14
CA GLY A 117 0.05 -1.92 -1.69
C GLY A 117 1.31 -2.69 -2.07
N TRP A 118 1.10 -3.81 -2.76
CA TRP A 118 2.15 -4.65 -3.30
C TRP A 118 2.40 -4.32 -4.79
N PRO A 119 3.63 -4.27 -5.25
CA PRO A 119 4.92 -4.47 -4.56
C PRO A 119 5.52 -3.19 -3.97
N GLY A 120 4.70 -2.21 -3.69
CA GLY A 120 5.10 -0.88 -3.30
C GLY A 120 5.52 -0.73 -1.85
N SER A 121 5.66 0.53 -1.44
CA SER A 121 6.09 0.93 -0.11
C SER A 121 5.56 2.32 0.26
N VAL A 122 5.94 2.84 1.41
CA VAL A 122 5.64 4.22 1.83
C VAL A 122 6.14 5.28 0.82
N ILE A 123 7.10 4.93 -0.06
CA ILE A 123 7.62 5.82 -1.09
C ILE A 123 6.53 6.24 -2.09
N GLU A 124 5.55 5.38 -2.37
CA GLU A 124 4.39 5.70 -3.23
C GLU A 124 3.60 6.89 -2.69
N GLN A 125 3.57 7.04 -1.37
CA GLN A 125 2.74 8.01 -0.68
C GLN A 125 3.44 9.36 -0.44
N LEU A 126 4.74 9.49 -0.74
CA LEU A 126 5.50 10.71 -0.42
C LEU A 126 4.91 11.97 -1.05
N LYS A 127 4.30 11.86 -2.24
CA LYS A 127 3.75 13.03 -2.96
C LYS A 127 2.45 13.56 -2.39
N ILE A 128 1.71 12.76 -1.63
CA ILE A 128 0.44 13.19 -1.04
C ILE A 128 0.61 13.79 0.36
N ILE A 129 1.79 13.63 0.98
CA ILE A 129 2.02 14.04 2.36
C ILE A 129 1.80 15.55 2.52
N ASP A 130 2.55 16.37 1.78
CA ASP A 130 2.45 17.83 1.91
C ASP A 130 1.07 18.36 1.48
N PRO A 131 0.47 17.96 0.34
CA PRO A 131 -0.88 18.38 -0.01
C PRO A 131 -1.96 18.05 1.03
N LEU A 132 -1.86 16.92 1.71
CA LEU A 132 -2.83 16.52 2.74
C LEU A 132 -2.55 17.18 4.10
N THR A 133 -1.30 17.43 4.45
CA THR A 133 -0.97 18.02 5.76
C THR A 133 -0.92 19.55 5.74
N ASN A 134 -0.76 20.15 4.56
CA ASN A 134 -0.67 21.60 4.35
C ASN A 134 -1.49 22.05 3.13
N PRO A 135 -2.82 21.75 3.07
CA PRO A 135 -3.64 21.99 1.88
C PRO A 135 -3.69 23.46 1.47
N THR A 136 -3.53 24.39 2.40
CA THR A 136 -3.54 25.84 2.10
C THR A 136 -2.38 26.28 1.19
N ALA A 137 -1.27 25.55 1.16
CA ALA A 137 -0.19 25.78 0.20
C ALA A 137 -0.48 25.19 -1.20
N HIS A 138 -1.54 24.41 -1.34
CA HIS A 138 -1.93 23.69 -2.56
C HIS A 138 -3.31 24.09 -3.09
N GLY A 139 -3.85 25.24 -2.67
CA GLY A 139 -5.13 25.77 -3.14
C GLY A 139 -6.37 25.21 -2.41
N GLY A 140 -6.17 24.41 -1.36
CA GLY A 140 -7.21 23.94 -0.45
C GLY A 140 -7.42 24.88 0.73
N SER A 141 -8.29 24.48 1.66
CA SER A 141 -8.58 25.20 2.90
C SER A 141 -8.01 24.50 4.13
N ALA A 142 -7.95 25.17 5.27
CA ALA A 142 -7.51 24.58 6.53
C ALA A 142 -8.40 23.41 7.00
N SER A 143 -9.67 23.41 6.61
CA SER A 143 -10.62 22.31 6.90
C SER A 143 -10.33 21.03 6.11
N ASP A 144 -9.51 21.10 5.05
CA ASP A 144 -9.15 19.95 4.23
C ASP A 144 -7.88 19.24 4.76
N ALA A 145 -7.35 19.70 5.90
CA ALA A 145 -6.10 19.21 6.46
C ALA A 145 -6.25 17.86 7.18
N PHE A 146 -5.19 17.06 7.09
CA PHE A 146 -5.09 15.78 7.80
C PHE A 146 -3.82 15.70 8.65
N HIS A 147 -3.93 15.06 9.82
CA HIS A 147 -2.79 14.46 10.49
C HIS A 147 -2.55 13.11 9.85
N LEU A 148 -1.40 12.91 9.22
CA LEU A 148 -1.16 11.77 8.33
C LEU A 148 -0.27 10.72 8.98
N VAL A 149 -0.73 9.46 8.96
CA VAL A 149 0.02 8.27 9.38
C VAL A 149 0.17 7.35 8.18
N VAL A 150 1.42 7.04 7.79
CA VAL A 150 1.72 6.19 6.63
C VAL A 150 2.58 5.01 7.09
N PRO A 151 1.96 3.89 7.50
CA PRO A 151 2.70 2.71 7.93
C PRO A 151 3.28 1.92 6.75
N SER A 152 4.43 1.30 6.97
CA SER A 152 4.90 0.19 6.14
C SER A 152 4.13 -1.06 6.51
N LEU A 153 3.54 -1.76 5.52
CA LEU A 153 2.88 -3.04 5.74
C LEU A 153 3.83 -4.06 6.41
N PRO A 154 3.32 -5.01 7.21
CA PRO A 154 4.12 -6.11 7.75
C PRO A 154 4.93 -6.82 6.68
N GLY A 155 6.25 -6.86 6.82
CA GLY A 155 7.16 -7.46 5.85
C GLY A 155 7.58 -6.56 4.68
N PHE A 156 7.08 -5.33 4.62
CA PHE A 156 7.40 -4.34 3.58
C PHE A 156 8.23 -3.18 4.17
N GLY A 157 8.97 -2.51 3.28
CA GLY A 157 9.73 -1.33 3.64
C GLY A 157 10.62 -1.57 4.86
N PHE A 158 10.39 -0.82 5.93
CA PHE A 158 11.16 -0.88 7.16
C PHE A 158 10.42 -1.56 8.32
N SER A 159 9.22 -2.08 8.10
CA SER A 159 8.55 -2.97 9.06
C SER A 159 9.21 -4.35 9.09
N ALA A 160 9.25 -4.96 10.28
CA ALA A 160 9.79 -6.29 10.44
C ALA A 160 9.04 -7.34 9.61
N ARG A 161 9.74 -8.40 9.26
CA ARG A 161 9.16 -9.54 8.53
C ARG A 161 8.46 -10.48 9.50
N PRO A 162 7.18 -10.83 9.26
CA PRO A 162 6.51 -11.86 10.03
C PRO A 162 7.27 -13.18 9.99
N THR A 163 7.44 -13.81 11.15
CA THR A 163 8.05 -15.14 11.30
C THR A 163 7.01 -16.26 11.37
N ALA A 164 5.74 -15.89 11.43
CA ALA A 164 4.60 -16.81 11.44
C ALA A 164 3.55 -16.37 10.42
N SER A 165 2.72 -17.31 9.98
CA SER A 165 1.56 -17.02 9.13
C SER A 165 0.50 -16.19 9.87
N GLY A 166 -0.46 -15.62 9.12
CA GLY A 166 -1.62 -14.92 9.68
C GLY A 166 -1.54 -13.38 9.65
N TRP A 167 -0.46 -12.78 9.16
CA TRP A 167 -0.38 -11.34 8.90
C TRP A 167 -1.05 -10.97 7.57
N GLY A 168 -2.35 -11.24 7.48
CA GLY A 168 -3.18 -10.81 6.35
C GLY A 168 -3.84 -9.45 6.59
N PRO A 169 -4.73 -9.02 5.65
CA PRO A 169 -5.41 -7.72 5.74
C PRO A 169 -6.21 -7.55 7.04
N GLU A 170 -6.81 -8.61 7.57
CA GLU A 170 -7.61 -8.59 8.79
C GLU A 170 -6.78 -8.24 10.03
N ARG A 171 -5.66 -8.94 10.23
CA ARG A 171 -4.75 -8.66 11.35
C ARG A 171 -4.07 -7.31 11.21
N THR A 172 -3.72 -6.94 9.98
CA THR A 172 -3.14 -5.62 9.68
C THR A 172 -4.14 -4.50 10.01
N ALA A 173 -5.43 -4.68 9.67
CA ALA A 173 -6.47 -3.72 10.02
C ALA A 173 -6.58 -3.52 11.54
N SER A 174 -6.56 -4.60 12.32
CA SER A 174 -6.55 -4.54 13.79
C SER A 174 -5.30 -3.84 14.33
N ALA A 175 -4.12 -4.12 13.75
CA ALA A 175 -2.87 -3.46 14.11
C ALA A 175 -2.90 -1.95 13.82
N TRP A 176 -3.55 -1.51 12.75
CA TRP A 176 -3.70 -0.08 12.44
C TRP A 176 -4.62 0.64 13.42
N VAL A 177 -5.67 0.00 13.90
CA VAL A 177 -6.50 0.55 14.99
C VAL A 177 -5.67 0.73 16.25
N VAL A 178 -4.87 -0.27 16.62
CA VAL A 178 -3.94 -0.17 17.77
C VAL A 178 -2.95 0.98 17.57
N LEU A 179 -2.36 1.11 16.37
CA LEU A 179 -1.42 2.20 16.06
C LEU A 179 -2.06 3.58 16.24
N MET A 180 -3.27 3.78 15.67
CA MET A 180 -3.96 5.07 15.77
C MET A 180 -4.34 5.42 17.22
N LYS A 181 -4.79 4.45 18.00
CA LYS A 181 -5.06 4.62 19.44
C LYS A 181 -3.81 4.97 20.22
N ARG A 182 -2.68 4.30 19.95
CA ARG A 182 -1.39 4.56 20.58
C ARG A 182 -0.85 5.96 20.25
N LEU A 183 -1.18 6.49 19.07
CA LEU A 183 -0.89 7.87 18.70
C LEU A 183 -1.84 8.91 19.34
N GLY A 184 -2.83 8.47 20.14
CA GLY A 184 -3.78 9.33 20.83
C GLY A 184 -4.99 9.75 19.98
N TYR A 185 -5.23 9.11 18.84
CA TYR A 185 -6.34 9.44 17.97
C TYR A 185 -7.62 8.68 18.38
N ALA A 186 -8.59 9.41 18.96
CA ALA A 186 -9.89 8.85 19.34
C ALA A 186 -10.79 8.58 18.12
N LYS A 187 -10.59 9.32 17.04
CA LYS A 187 -11.32 9.18 15.76
C LYS A 187 -10.36 9.35 14.61
N PHE A 188 -10.56 8.59 13.52
CA PHE A 188 -9.75 8.69 12.31
C PHE A 188 -10.49 8.16 11.09
N VAL A 189 -9.96 8.44 9.91
CA VAL A 189 -10.35 7.85 8.62
C VAL A 189 -9.19 7.02 8.08
N ALA A 190 -9.49 6.04 7.22
CA ALA A 190 -8.49 5.19 6.60
C ALA A 190 -8.57 5.25 5.07
N GLN A 191 -7.40 5.26 4.42
CA GLN A 191 -7.28 5.19 2.96
C GLN A 191 -6.33 4.07 2.57
N GLY A 192 -6.65 3.37 1.47
CA GLY A 192 -5.77 2.36 0.92
C GLY A 192 -6.05 2.05 -0.54
N GLY A 193 -5.00 1.61 -1.22
CA GLY A 193 -5.05 1.05 -2.57
C GLY A 193 -4.45 -0.35 -2.58
N ASP A 194 -4.80 -1.20 -3.55
CA ASP A 194 -4.29 -2.56 -3.67
C ASP A 194 -4.43 -3.37 -2.35
N LEU A 195 -3.34 -3.89 -1.75
CA LEU A 195 -3.40 -4.55 -0.43
C LEU A 195 -3.95 -3.62 0.65
N GLY A 196 -3.62 -2.32 0.59
CA GLY A 196 -4.17 -1.32 1.51
C GLY A 196 -5.69 -1.18 1.39
N ALA A 197 -6.28 -1.38 0.21
CA ALA A 197 -7.72 -1.43 0.05
C ALA A 197 -8.34 -2.62 0.79
N GLY A 198 -7.67 -3.78 0.76
CA GLY A 198 -8.06 -4.95 1.55
C GLY A 198 -8.02 -4.67 3.05
N VAL A 199 -6.98 -3.98 3.54
CA VAL A 199 -6.88 -3.57 4.95
C VAL A 199 -8.01 -2.62 5.33
N CYS A 200 -8.30 -1.59 4.52
CA CYS A 200 -9.42 -0.66 4.75
C CYS A 200 -10.76 -1.39 4.77
N THR A 201 -10.98 -2.34 3.85
CA THR A 201 -12.20 -3.16 3.81
C THR A 201 -12.38 -3.99 5.09
N MET A 202 -11.30 -4.63 5.57
CA MET A 202 -11.36 -5.37 6.83
C MET A 202 -11.61 -4.45 8.03
N MET A 203 -10.98 -3.28 8.05
CA MET A 203 -11.22 -2.28 9.09
C MET A 203 -12.69 -1.82 9.12
N ALA A 204 -13.30 -1.58 7.95
CA ALA A 204 -14.71 -1.23 7.85
C ALA A 204 -15.64 -2.39 8.31
N LYS A 205 -15.27 -3.64 8.00
CA LYS A 205 -16.04 -4.82 8.48
C LYS A 205 -15.98 -5.00 10.00
N HIS A 206 -14.83 -4.71 10.61
CA HIS A 206 -14.69 -4.76 12.07
C HIS A 206 -15.41 -3.60 12.74
N ALA A 207 -15.67 -2.51 11.98
CA ALA A 207 -16.36 -1.31 12.42
C ALA A 207 -15.91 -0.80 13.81
N PRO A 208 -14.59 -0.59 14.06
CA PRO A 208 -14.15 -0.11 15.36
C PRO A 208 -14.74 1.29 15.60
N PRO A 209 -15.14 1.62 16.83
CA PRO A 209 -15.81 2.89 17.13
C PRO A 209 -14.96 4.13 16.81
N GLU A 210 -13.65 3.97 16.65
CA GLU A 210 -12.71 5.04 16.29
C GLU A 210 -12.73 5.36 14.80
N LEU A 211 -13.16 4.44 13.93
CA LEU A 211 -13.18 4.61 12.47
C LEU A 211 -14.40 5.41 12.04
N LEU A 212 -14.18 6.56 11.42
CA LEU A 212 -15.25 7.42 10.87
C LEU A 212 -15.64 7.03 9.45
N GLY A 213 -14.72 6.48 8.68
CA GLY A 213 -14.96 6.08 7.31
C GLY A 213 -13.69 5.59 6.62
N ILE A 214 -13.87 5.01 5.44
CA ILE A 214 -12.79 4.55 4.59
C ILE A 214 -12.85 5.19 3.21
N HIS A 215 -11.70 5.36 2.59
CA HIS A 215 -11.57 5.68 1.17
C HIS A 215 -10.70 4.61 0.50
N THR A 216 -11.09 4.18 -0.69
CA THR A 216 -10.27 3.28 -1.50
C THR A 216 -10.30 3.70 -2.97
N ASN A 217 -9.15 3.65 -3.64
CA ASN A 217 -9.03 3.82 -5.08
C ASN A 217 -9.03 2.47 -5.83
N PHE A 218 -9.16 1.37 -5.10
CA PHE A 218 -9.26 0.02 -5.65
C PHE A 218 -10.32 -0.77 -4.86
N PRO A 219 -11.62 -0.52 -5.10
CA PRO A 219 -12.69 -1.25 -4.44
C PRO A 219 -12.64 -2.70 -4.92
N GLY A 220 -12.07 -3.60 -4.09
CA GLY A 220 -11.90 -5.01 -4.42
C GLY A 220 -13.18 -5.86 -4.29
N THR A 221 -14.33 -5.21 -4.10
CA THR A 221 -15.60 -5.90 -3.94
C THR A 221 -16.22 -6.17 -5.31
N ILE A 222 -16.11 -7.41 -5.75
CA ILE A 222 -16.83 -7.92 -6.94
C ILE A 222 -18.00 -8.76 -6.43
N PRO A 223 -19.25 -8.56 -6.89
CA PRO A 223 -20.37 -9.41 -6.56
C PRO A 223 -20.03 -10.88 -6.78
N SER A 224 -20.47 -11.77 -5.87
CA SER A 224 -20.03 -13.16 -5.83
C SER A 224 -20.41 -13.97 -7.10
N ASP A 225 -21.54 -13.66 -7.70
CA ASP A 225 -22.01 -14.21 -8.98
C ASP A 225 -21.11 -13.78 -10.15
N ILE A 226 -20.75 -12.50 -10.20
CA ILE A 226 -19.80 -11.97 -11.19
C ILE A 226 -18.41 -12.58 -10.99
N ALA A 227 -17.92 -12.67 -9.76
CA ALA A 227 -16.63 -13.28 -9.46
C ALA A 227 -16.57 -14.74 -9.89
N ARG A 228 -17.66 -15.49 -9.66
CA ARG A 228 -17.80 -16.89 -10.12
C ARG A 228 -17.81 -16.99 -11.64
N ALA A 229 -18.61 -16.17 -12.31
CA ALA A 229 -18.67 -16.16 -13.77
C ALA A 229 -17.29 -15.87 -14.39
N LEU A 230 -16.55 -14.89 -13.85
CA LEU A 230 -15.19 -14.57 -14.29
C LEU A 230 -14.20 -15.72 -14.06
N GLN A 231 -14.34 -16.47 -12.96
CA GLN A 231 -13.48 -17.61 -12.66
C GLN A 231 -13.77 -18.82 -13.55
N CYS A 232 -15.05 -19.05 -13.89
CA CYS A 232 -15.48 -20.14 -14.75
C CYS A 232 -15.33 -19.83 -16.26
N GLY A 233 -15.08 -18.57 -16.62
CA GLY A 233 -15.08 -18.14 -18.02
C GLY A 233 -16.48 -18.05 -18.63
N ASP A 234 -17.50 -17.91 -17.79
CA ASP A 234 -18.89 -17.80 -18.20
C ASP A 234 -19.13 -16.49 -18.97
N PRO A 235 -20.15 -16.44 -19.87
CA PRO A 235 -20.55 -15.22 -20.53
C PRO A 235 -21.06 -14.17 -19.49
N PRO A 236 -21.05 -12.88 -19.84
CA PRO A 236 -21.59 -11.86 -18.95
C PRO A 236 -23.06 -12.11 -18.61
N PRO A 237 -23.50 -11.82 -17.38
CA PRO A 237 -24.89 -11.92 -17.01
C PRO A 237 -25.81 -11.14 -17.95
N SER A 238 -27.04 -11.63 -18.15
CA SER A 238 -28.06 -10.92 -18.93
C SER A 238 -28.52 -9.66 -18.20
N GLY A 239 -28.91 -8.62 -18.94
CA GLY A 239 -29.48 -7.40 -18.37
C GLY A 239 -28.49 -6.33 -17.91
N LEU A 240 -27.19 -6.54 -18.14
CA LEU A 240 -26.18 -5.52 -17.86
C LEU A 240 -26.38 -4.27 -18.73
N SER A 241 -26.29 -3.10 -18.13
CA SER A 241 -26.16 -1.82 -18.82
C SER A 241 -24.89 -1.78 -19.66
N ALA A 242 -24.75 -0.79 -20.53
CA ALA A 242 -23.55 -0.61 -21.34
C ALA A 242 -22.29 -0.39 -20.50
N ASP A 243 -22.41 0.30 -19.36
CA ASP A 243 -21.31 0.58 -18.45
C ASP A 243 -20.89 -0.68 -17.67
N GLU A 244 -21.87 -1.44 -17.17
CA GLU A 244 -21.62 -2.71 -16.48
C GLU A 244 -21.00 -3.75 -17.41
N ARG A 245 -21.44 -3.81 -18.68
CA ARG A 245 -20.84 -4.68 -19.70
C ARG A 245 -19.38 -4.32 -19.94
N ARG A 246 -19.06 -3.02 -20.09
CA ARG A 246 -17.67 -2.54 -20.20
C ARG A 246 -16.83 -2.93 -18.99
N ALA A 247 -17.39 -2.74 -17.78
CA ALA A 247 -16.71 -3.13 -16.54
C ALA A 247 -16.45 -4.64 -16.49
N TYR A 248 -17.42 -5.46 -16.90
CA TYR A 248 -17.27 -6.92 -16.99
C TYR A 248 -16.16 -7.32 -17.97
N GLU A 249 -16.11 -6.72 -19.16
CA GLU A 249 -15.07 -6.96 -20.15
C GLU A 249 -13.67 -6.57 -19.63
N GLN A 250 -13.57 -5.44 -18.93
CA GLN A 250 -12.31 -5.03 -18.27
C GLN A 250 -11.88 -6.02 -17.20
N LEU A 251 -12.82 -6.49 -16.37
CA LEU A 251 -12.56 -7.51 -15.36
C LEU A 251 -12.15 -8.83 -15.99
N THR A 252 -12.83 -9.27 -17.07
CA THR A 252 -12.47 -10.48 -17.82
C THR A 252 -11.03 -10.41 -18.33
N ASN A 253 -10.64 -9.29 -18.92
CA ASN A 253 -9.27 -9.08 -19.36
C ASN A 253 -8.25 -9.08 -18.19
N LEU A 254 -8.61 -8.44 -17.07
CA LEU A 254 -7.79 -8.46 -15.86
C LEU A 254 -7.61 -9.90 -15.33
N PHE A 255 -8.70 -10.65 -15.23
CA PHE A 255 -8.68 -12.03 -14.71
C PHE A 255 -7.92 -12.98 -15.61
N ALA A 256 -8.10 -12.87 -16.95
CA ALA A 256 -7.47 -13.75 -17.91
C ALA A 256 -5.99 -13.44 -18.17
N LYS A 257 -5.58 -12.15 -18.15
CA LYS A 257 -4.28 -11.74 -18.67
C LYS A 257 -3.37 -10.99 -17.69
N LYS A 258 -3.90 -10.46 -16.57
CA LYS A 258 -3.13 -9.53 -15.72
C LYS A 258 -2.99 -9.97 -14.27
N ARG A 259 -3.52 -11.14 -13.87
CA ARG A 259 -3.51 -11.63 -12.49
C ARG A 259 -2.50 -12.74 -12.21
N ALA A 260 -1.72 -13.18 -13.19
CA ALA A 260 -0.81 -14.33 -13.03
C ALA A 260 0.13 -14.13 -11.82
N TYR A 261 0.74 -12.96 -11.66
CA TYR A 261 1.60 -12.65 -10.53
C TYR A 261 0.88 -12.78 -9.18
N ALA A 262 -0.35 -12.26 -9.08
CA ALA A 262 -1.13 -12.31 -7.85
C ALA A 262 -1.51 -13.76 -7.49
N GLN A 263 -1.85 -14.59 -8.48
CA GLN A 263 -2.13 -16.01 -8.28
C GLN A 263 -0.89 -16.79 -7.81
N MET A 264 0.27 -16.51 -8.42
CA MET A 264 1.53 -17.12 -8.02
C MET A 264 1.89 -16.75 -6.58
N MET A 265 1.77 -15.45 -6.22
CA MET A 265 2.05 -14.95 -4.88
C MET A 265 1.07 -15.49 -3.83
N ALA A 266 -0.20 -15.67 -4.19
CA ALA A 266 -1.22 -16.23 -3.30
C ALA A 266 -1.09 -17.76 -3.08
N THR A 267 -0.44 -18.49 -4.00
CA THR A 267 -0.44 -19.96 -3.99
C THR A 267 0.94 -20.57 -3.71
N ARG A 268 2.00 -20.10 -4.33
CA ARG A 268 3.36 -20.67 -4.27
C ARG A 268 4.46 -19.60 -4.22
N PRO A 269 4.38 -18.63 -3.28
CA PRO A 269 5.34 -17.52 -3.22
C PRO A 269 6.78 -18.00 -2.99
N GLN A 270 6.98 -19.03 -2.15
CA GLN A 270 8.31 -19.50 -1.78
C GLN A 270 9.12 -20.01 -2.99
N THR A 271 8.47 -20.68 -3.93
CA THR A 271 9.12 -21.20 -5.14
C THR A 271 9.73 -20.05 -5.96
N LEU A 272 8.97 -18.98 -6.15
CA LEU A 272 9.43 -17.79 -6.88
C LEU A 272 10.53 -17.05 -6.12
N PHE A 273 10.36 -16.85 -4.82
CA PHE A 273 11.35 -16.15 -4.01
C PHE A 273 12.68 -16.90 -3.93
N THR A 274 12.68 -18.24 -4.03
CA THR A 274 13.90 -19.03 -4.09
C THR A 274 14.65 -18.75 -5.38
N ASP A 275 13.97 -18.77 -6.53
CA ASP A 275 14.59 -18.46 -7.82
C ASP A 275 15.11 -17.02 -7.88
N TRP A 276 14.36 -16.08 -7.36
CA TRP A 276 14.75 -14.65 -7.30
C TRP A 276 15.96 -14.38 -6.40
N ARG A 277 16.14 -15.13 -5.31
CA ARG A 277 17.32 -15.02 -4.45
C ARG A 277 18.57 -15.59 -5.09
N ILE A 278 18.43 -16.69 -5.81
CA ILE A 278 19.53 -17.35 -6.52
C ILE A 278 19.92 -16.56 -7.77
N ARG A 279 18.93 -15.95 -8.43
CA ARG A 279 19.10 -15.13 -9.65
C ARG A 279 18.52 -13.73 -9.43
N PRO A 280 19.24 -12.81 -8.80
CA PRO A 280 18.69 -11.51 -8.38
C PRO A 280 18.36 -10.55 -9.53
N SER A 281 17.94 -11.02 -10.70
CA SER A 281 18.02 -10.21 -11.89
C SER A 281 16.73 -9.61 -12.41
N ALA A 282 15.66 -10.34 -12.52
CA ALA A 282 14.56 -9.80 -13.33
C ALA A 282 13.43 -9.19 -12.52
N TRP A 283 13.17 -9.73 -11.36
CA TRP A 283 11.95 -9.38 -10.62
C TRP A 283 12.12 -8.30 -9.55
N GLN A 284 13.28 -8.20 -8.90
CA GLN A 284 13.60 -7.05 -8.05
C GLN A 284 13.66 -5.77 -8.89
N LEU A 285 14.10 -5.89 -10.13
CA LEU A 285 13.99 -4.83 -11.13
C LEU A 285 12.54 -4.60 -11.57
N GLY A 286 11.75 -5.65 -11.78
CA GLY A 286 10.34 -5.55 -12.19
C GLY A 286 9.43 -4.89 -11.17
N SER A 287 9.60 -5.13 -9.88
CA SER A 287 8.79 -4.50 -8.84
C SER A 287 9.13 -3.01 -8.68
N LEU A 288 10.42 -2.66 -8.76
CA LEU A 288 10.86 -1.26 -8.79
C LEU A 288 10.54 -0.58 -10.13
N THR A 289 10.49 -1.33 -11.25
CA THR A 289 10.05 -0.82 -12.55
C THR A 289 8.58 -0.47 -12.55
N MET A 290 7.73 -1.22 -11.90
CA MET A 290 6.31 -0.83 -11.73
C MET A 290 6.19 0.48 -10.95
N GLU A 291 6.91 0.64 -9.85
CA GLU A 291 6.94 1.92 -9.10
C GLU A 291 7.47 3.07 -9.96
N MET A 292 8.58 2.87 -10.68
CA MET A 292 9.18 3.91 -11.51
C MET A 292 8.38 4.18 -12.80
N ALA A 293 7.77 3.17 -13.42
CA ALA A 293 6.94 3.33 -14.61
C ALA A 293 5.60 4.04 -14.29
N MET A 294 5.00 3.78 -13.13
CA MET A 294 3.84 4.54 -12.66
C MET A 294 4.20 6.02 -12.42
N VAL A 295 5.39 6.29 -11.92
CA VAL A 295 5.90 7.66 -11.73
C VAL A 295 6.23 8.35 -13.06
N SER A 296 6.78 7.63 -14.06
CA SER A 296 7.17 8.21 -15.35
C SER A 296 6.00 8.42 -16.32
N ARG A 297 5.00 7.55 -16.34
CA ARG A 297 3.79 7.73 -17.16
C ARG A 297 2.99 8.96 -16.75
N ARG A 298 3.00 9.36 -15.47
CA ARG A 298 2.38 10.63 -15.02
C ARG A 298 3.11 11.89 -15.47
N ARG A 299 4.37 11.79 -15.90
CA ARG A 299 5.11 12.95 -16.46
C ARG A 299 4.78 13.24 -17.93
N ARG A 300 4.13 12.34 -18.67
CA ARG A 300 3.82 12.49 -20.11
C ARG A 300 2.38 12.93 -20.40
N SER A 301 1.55 13.19 -19.42
CA SER A 301 0.21 13.73 -19.63
C SER A 301 0.08 15.11 -18.96
N PRO A 302 0.31 16.22 -19.69
CA PRO A 302 -0.12 17.52 -19.26
C PRO A 302 -1.57 17.71 -19.74
N ARG A 303 -2.54 17.15 -19.04
CA ARG A 303 -3.95 17.58 -19.16
C ARG A 303 -4.54 17.67 -17.78
N GLN A 304 -4.68 18.92 -17.34
CA GLN A 304 -5.71 19.47 -16.48
C GLN A 304 -6.42 18.46 -15.56
N CYS A 305 -5.90 18.25 -14.37
CA CYS A 305 -6.76 18.04 -13.23
C CYS A 305 -7.31 19.41 -12.81
N SER A 306 -8.31 19.90 -13.55
CA SER A 306 -9.26 20.83 -13.00
C SER A 306 -9.88 20.18 -11.77
N GLY A 307 -9.89 20.92 -10.67
CA GLY A 307 -10.35 20.48 -9.36
C GLY A 307 -11.66 19.68 -9.40
N ALA A 308 -11.52 18.39 -9.37
CA ALA A 308 -12.61 17.51 -8.98
C ALA A 308 -12.65 17.53 -7.46
N ARG A 309 -13.65 18.20 -6.94
CA ARG A 309 -14.03 18.18 -5.53
C ARG A 309 -13.97 16.76 -5.01
N LEU A 310 -13.09 16.52 -4.05
CA LEU A 310 -13.06 15.32 -3.20
C LEU A 310 -14.23 15.34 -2.20
N MET A 311 -15.37 15.90 -2.62
CA MET A 311 -16.63 15.95 -1.90
C MET A 311 -17.68 15.20 -2.71
N GLY A 312 -17.56 13.89 -2.73
CA GLY A 312 -18.52 12.95 -3.31
C GLY A 312 -18.89 11.89 -2.28
N THR A 313 -19.85 12.22 -1.45
CA THR A 313 -20.73 11.31 -0.73
C THR A 313 -20.09 10.41 0.33
N LEU A 314 -19.83 10.98 1.51
CA LEU A 314 -19.96 10.27 2.78
C LEU A 314 -21.46 10.00 2.99
N GLN A 315 -21.98 8.89 2.52
CA GLN A 315 -23.24 8.34 3.02
C GLN A 315 -22.90 7.49 4.24
N ALA A 316 -23.29 8.03 5.40
CA ALA A 316 -23.36 7.29 6.65
C ALA A 316 -24.40 6.17 6.53
N THR A 317 -24.00 4.97 6.85
CA THR A 317 -24.88 3.92 7.37
C THR A 317 -24.38 3.50 8.72
#